data_58ecdccb19d9d3988dfb69703ccc1738
#
_entry.id   58ecdccb19d9d3988dfb69703ccc1738
#
_cell.length_a   1.000
_cell.length_b   1.000
_cell.length_c   1.000
_cell.angle_alpha   90.00
_cell.angle_beta   90.00
_cell.angle_gamma   90.00
#
_symmetry.space_group_name_H-M   'P 1'
#
loop_
_entity.id
_entity.type
_entity.pdbx_description
1 polymer ?
#
loop_
_entity_poly.entity_id
_entity_poly.type
_entity_poly.pdbx_seq_one_letter_code
_entity_poly.pdbx_strand_id
1 'polypeptide(L)'
;RFSEDASFGNSQFAGDAVFLNSSFSRDVDFDFAQFQRLASFANARFVNVSFLETQFGGHTTFLNARFQGNSAFAATRFAGSVVFRGASFLLGSTFGLASFGGLADFTNVYFNRTAYFGGVKFTDLAYFINARFDRDLNMEDSRLYNMRLDNVSFQENSKINLNNSDFTKLEVRWGVIRDRLVYNGAAYLALVRNYKSLEWFED
;
A
#
# COMPACT_ATOMS: atom_id res chain seq x y z
N ARG A 1 14.24 -10.16 18.83
CA ARG A 1 14.03 -8.76 19.20
C ARG A 1 15.29 -7.97 18.91
N PHE A 2 15.16 -6.82 18.29
CA PHE A 2 16.23 -5.84 18.04
C PHE A 2 15.95 -4.62 18.95
N SER A 3 16.85 -4.37 19.91
CA SER A 3 16.68 -3.30 20.92
C SER A 3 17.34 -1.99 20.50
N GLU A 4 18.26 -2.05 19.57
CA GLU A 4 18.97 -0.92 18.99
C GLU A 4 18.63 -0.78 17.52
N ASP A 5 19.19 0.26 16.86
CA ASP A 5 19.04 0.43 15.44
C ASP A 5 19.62 -0.77 14.69
N ALA A 6 18.94 -1.19 13.63
CA ALA A 6 19.37 -2.34 12.83
C ALA A 6 19.44 -1.95 11.35
N SER A 7 20.57 -2.19 10.71
CA SER A 7 20.70 -1.94 9.28
C SER A 7 20.92 -3.24 8.51
N PHE A 8 20.08 -3.43 7.51
CA PHE A 8 20.14 -4.47 6.49
C PHE A 8 20.25 -3.83 5.09
N GLY A 9 20.60 -2.54 5.03
CA GLY A 9 20.73 -1.81 3.78
C GLY A 9 21.73 -2.49 2.83
N ASN A 10 21.39 -2.54 1.53
CA ASN A 10 22.17 -3.22 0.49
C ASN A 10 22.40 -4.72 0.70
N SER A 11 21.75 -5.36 1.68
CA SER A 11 21.91 -6.80 1.96
C SER A 11 21.23 -7.65 0.90
N GLN A 12 21.78 -8.85 0.66
CA GLN A 12 21.20 -9.86 -0.23
C GLN A 12 20.77 -11.10 0.56
N PHE A 13 19.46 -11.39 0.51
CA PHE A 13 18.85 -12.58 1.10
C PHE A 13 18.55 -13.59 -0.02
N ALA A 14 19.48 -14.51 -0.28
CA ALA A 14 19.35 -15.51 -1.34
C ALA A 14 18.31 -16.60 -1.01
N GLY A 15 18.14 -16.91 0.28
CA GLY A 15 17.13 -17.83 0.79
C GLY A 15 15.88 -17.12 1.30
N ASP A 16 15.06 -17.88 2.02
CA ASP A 16 13.90 -17.33 2.72
C ASP A 16 14.35 -16.46 3.90
N ALA A 17 13.81 -15.24 4.00
CA ALA A 17 14.10 -14.27 5.06
C ALA A 17 12.91 -14.18 6.01
N VAL A 18 13.06 -14.71 7.24
CA VAL A 18 11.95 -14.82 8.17
C VAL A 18 12.15 -13.93 9.40
N PHE A 19 11.40 -12.82 9.42
CA PHE A 19 11.31 -11.88 10.54
C PHE A 19 9.94 -11.98 11.26
N LEU A 20 9.33 -13.17 11.23
CA LEU A 20 8.04 -13.46 11.87
C LEU A 20 8.09 -13.11 13.38
N ASN A 21 7.07 -12.37 13.87
CA ASN A 21 6.96 -11.93 15.27
C ASN A 21 8.15 -11.08 15.76
N SER A 22 8.97 -10.55 14.87
CA SER A 22 10.11 -9.71 15.23
C SER A 22 9.65 -8.37 15.79
N SER A 23 10.45 -7.81 16.70
CA SER A 23 10.23 -6.48 17.24
C SER A 23 11.50 -5.65 17.08
N PHE A 24 11.37 -4.56 16.33
CA PHE A 24 12.39 -3.54 16.15
C PHE A 24 12.01 -2.36 17.04
N SER A 25 12.76 -2.19 18.15
CA SER A 25 12.46 -1.20 19.19
C SER A 25 13.01 0.19 18.86
N ARG A 26 13.79 0.32 17.79
CA ARG A 26 14.31 1.54 17.20
C ARG A 26 14.20 1.49 15.68
N ASP A 27 14.95 2.32 14.99
CA ASP A 27 14.92 2.41 13.55
C ASP A 27 15.50 1.15 12.90
N VAL A 28 14.90 0.73 11.81
CA VAL A 28 15.43 -0.37 10.99
C VAL A 28 15.45 0.02 9.52
N ASP A 29 16.56 -0.30 8.89
CA ASP A 29 16.84 0.02 7.51
C ASP A 29 17.02 -1.25 6.67
N PHE A 30 16.22 -1.38 5.61
CA PHE A 30 16.32 -2.39 4.55
C PHE A 30 16.52 -1.75 3.19
N ASP A 31 16.97 -0.48 3.11
CA ASP A 31 17.09 0.25 1.86
C ASP A 31 18.03 -0.48 0.88
N PHE A 32 17.58 -0.57 -0.38
CA PHE A 32 18.29 -1.27 -1.46
C PHE A 32 18.53 -2.77 -1.19
N ALA A 33 17.93 -3.36 -0.15
CA ALA A 33 18.05 -4.78 0.12
C ALA A 33 17.35 -5.62 -0.96
N GLN A 34 17.85 -6.84 -1.18
CA GLN A 34 17.31 -7.78 -2.15
C GLN A 34 16.88 -9.08 -1.48
N PHE A 35 15.59 -9.39 -1.54
CA PHE A 35 15.02 -10.64 -1.08
C PHE A 35 14.67 -11.50 -2.30
N GLN A 36 15.45 -12.54 -2.57
CA GLN A 36 15.27 -13.35 -3.78
C GLN A 36 14.09 -14.32 -3.68
N ARG A 37 13.73 -14.76 -2.47
CA ARG A 37 12.68 -15.72 -2.18
C ARG A 37 11.63 -15.15 -1.22
N LEU A 38 11.04 -16.00 -0.36
CA LEU A 38 10.08 -15.57 0.63
C LEU A 38 10.68 -14.52 1.59
N ALA A 39 9.94 -13.43 1.81
CA ALA A 39 10.24 -12.47 2.86
C ALA A 39 9.04 -12.37 3.81
N SER A 40 9.20 -12.79 5.07
CA SER A 40 8.13 -12.78 6.06
C SER A 40 8.40 -11.82 7.19
N PHE A 41 7.56 -10.80 7.30
CA PHE A 41 7.48 -9.84 8.40
C PHE A 41 6.12 -9.96 9.12
N ALA A 42 5.50 -11.13 9.06
CA ALA A 42 4.18 -11.33 9.68
C ALA A 42 4.24 -11.08 11.20
N ASN A 43 3.27 -10.34 11.74
CA ASN A 43 3.18 -9.90 13.13
C ASN A 43 4.40 -9.08 13.61
N ALA A 44 5.26 -8.61 12.71
CA ALA A 44 6.41 -7.79 13.10
C ALA A 44 5.95 -6.41 13.61
N ARG A 45 6.76 -5.84 14.52
CA ARG A 45 6.53 -4.50 15.07
C ARG A 45 7.73 -3.62 14.75
N PHE A 46 7.45 -2.47 14.15
CA PHE A 46 8.46 -1.48 13.76
C PHE A 46 8.17 -0.16 14.48
N VAL A 47 9.22 0.48 15.02
CA VAL A 47 9.16 1.88 15.42
C VAL A 47 9.21 2.69 14.13
N ASN A 48 10.37 2.89 13.51
CA ASN A 48 10.46 3.39 12.15
C ASN A 48 11.10 2.32 11.25
N VAL A 49 10.70 2.27 9.98
CA VAL A 49 11.29 1.33 9.04
C VAL A 49 11.39 1.94 7.65
N SER A 50 12.51 1.68 7.00
CA SER A 50 12.71 2.01 5.59
C SER A 50 12.95 0.76 4.75
N PHE A 51 12.22 0.69 3.63
CA PHE A 51 12.36 -0.27 2.54
C PHE A 51 12.56 0.48 1.22
N LEU A 52 13.19 1.67 1.25
CA LEU A 52 13.42 2.47 0.05
C LEU A 52 14.17 1.65 -1.00
N GLU A 53 13.63 1.60 -2.22
CA GLU A 53 14.21 0.88 -3.37
C GLU A 53 14.52 -0.61 -3.09
N THR A 54 13.91 -1.20 -2.04
CA THR A 54 14.03 -2.62 -1.72
C THR A 54 13.40 -3.49 -2.81
N GLN A 55 14.00 -4.62 -3.12
CA GLN A 55 13.51 -5.57 -4.11
C GLN A 55 13.06 -6.88 -3.46
N PHE A 56 11.78 -7.22 -3.60
CA PHE A 56 11.20 -8.49 -3.19
C PHE A 56 10.90 -9.33 -4.43
N GLY A 57 11.73 -10.34 -4.69
CA GLY A 57 11.60 -11.25 -5.84
C GLY A 57 10.52 -12.30 -5.65
N GLY A 58 10.32 -12.78 -4.41
CA GLY A 58 9.34 -13.79 -4.06
C GLY A 58 8.09 -13.24 -3.37
N HIS A 59 7.30 -14.17 -2.82
CA HIS A 59 6.15 -13.80 -1.99
C HIS A 59 6.60 -13.04 -0.74
N THR A 60 5.90 -11.94 -0.44
CA THR A 60 6.23 -11.09 0.72
C THR A 60 5.01 -10.96 1.63
N THR A 61 5.20 -11.03 2.94
CA THR A 61 4.09 -10.85 3.87
C THR A 61 4.42 -9.93 5.04
N PHE A 62 3.54 -8.95 5.23
CA PHE A 62 3.43 -8.05 6.38
C PHE A 62 2.09 -8.30 7.12
N LEU A 63 1.59 -9.55 7.08
CA LEU A 63 0.32 -9.93 7.73
C LEU A 63 0.33 -9.48 9.20
N ASN A 64 -0.67 -8.67 9.60
CA ASN A 64 -0.81 -8.11 10.94
C ASN A 64 0.42 -7.34 11.45
N ALA A 65 1.30 -6.87 10.57
CA ALA A 65 2.44 -6.05 10.96
C ALA A 65 1.99 -4.71 11.54
N ARG A 66 2.74 -4.19 12.51
CA ARG A 66 2.43 -2.92 13.14
C ARG A 66 3.56 -1.92 12.95
N PHE A 67 3.27 -0.87 12.20
CA PHE A 67 4.16 0.25 11.93
C PHE A 67 3.77 1.40 12.88
N GLN A 68 4.55 1.58 13.96
CA GLN A 68 4.25 2.55 15.02
C GLN A 68 4.70 3.96 14.66
N GLY A 69 5.80 4.06 13.92
CA GLY A 69 6.37 5.29 13.40
C GLY A 69 6.21 5.41 11.87
N ASN A 70 7.14 6.15 11.27
CA ASN A 70 7.16 6.31 9.83
C ASN A 70 7.58 5.01 9.13
N SER A 71 6.94 4.74 8.01
CA SER A 71 7.23 3.55 7.19
C SER A 71 7.38 3.95 5.73
N ALA A 72 8.57 3.73 5.18
CA ALA A 72 8.90 4.07 3.82
C ALA A 72 9.00 2.81 2.95
N PHE A 73 8.14 2.75 1.93
CA PHE A 73 8.17 1.75 0.85
C PHE A 73 8.33 2.45 -0.51
N ALA A 74 8.96 3.63 -0.51
CA ALA A 74 9.12 4.41 -1.74
C ALA A 74 10.01 3.65 -2.73
N ALA A 75 9.58 3.62 -4.00
CA ALA A 75 10.24 2.92 -5.09
C ALA A 75 10.52 1.41 -4.82
N THR A 76 9.90 0.83 -3.78
CA THR A 76 9.99 -0.61 -3.49
C THR A 76 9.40 -1.43 -4.63
N ARG A 77 10.05 -2.52 -4.98
CA ARG A 77 9.59 -3.45 -6.01
C ARG A 77 9.16 -4.79 -5.41
N PHE A 78 7.88 -5.11 -5.52
CA PHE A 78 7.32 -6.43 -5.22
C PHE A 78 7.08 -7.18 -6.54
N ALA A 79 7.96 -8.12 -6.90
CA ALA A 79 7.80 -8.90 -8.13
C ALA A 79 6.73 -10.00 -7.96
N GLY A 80 6.66 -10.62 -6.78
CA GLY A 80 5.62 -11.57 -6.40
C GLY A 80 4.44 -10.89 -5.70
N SER A 81 3.51 -11.72 -5.19
CA SER A 81 2.39 -11.22 -4.37
C SER A 81 2.86 -10.69 -3.03
N VAL A 82 2.18 -9.64 -2.53
CA VAL A 82 2.46 -9.08 -1.21
C VAL A 82 1.19 -8.97 -0.37
N VAL A 83 1.29 -9.32 0.91
CA VAL A 83 0.17 -9.32 1.87
C VAL A 83 0.43 -8.31 2.99
N PHE A 84 -0.36 -7.25 3.05
CA PHE A 84 -0.44 -6.30 4.17
C PHE A 84 -1.72 -6.49 5.00
N ARG A 85 -2.44 -7.60 4.81
CA ARG A 85 -3.73 -7.86 5.47
C ARG A 85 -3.63 -7.65 6.99
N GLY A 86 -4.54 -6.84 7.54
CA GLY A 86 -4.60 -6.52 8.97
C GLY A 86 -3.42 -5.67 9.48
N ALA A 87 -2.53 -5.20 8.61
CA ALA A 87 -1.45 -4.31 9.03
C ALA A 87 -1.99 -2.94 9.48
N SER A 88 -1.25 -2.26 10.37
CA SER A 88 -1.60 -0.93 10.86
C SER A 88 -0.44 0.04 10.74
N PHE A 89 -0.71 1.19 10.11
CA PHE A 89 0.22 2.30 9.91
C PHE A 89 -0.21 3.47 10.80
N LEU A 90 0.50 3.70 11.91
CA LEU A 90 0.08 4.67 12.93
C LEU A 90 0.63 6.07 12.67
N LEU A 91 1.70 6.22 11.90
CA LEU A 91 2.23 7.50 11.42
C LEU A 91 2.28 7.53 9.89
N GLY A 92 3.16 8.36 9.33
CA GLY A 92 3.28 8.50 7.88
C GLY A 92 3.67 7.19 7.18
N SER A 93 2.97 6.88 6.10
CA SER A 93 3.30 5.74 5.25
C SER A 93 3.39 6.17 3.80
N THR A 94 4.51 5.85 3.15
CA THR A 94 4.71 6.16 1.74
C THR A 94 5.02 4.90 0.94
N PHE A 95 4.24 4.70 -0.12
CA PHE A 95 4.43 3.71 -1.17
C PHE A 95 4.73 4.40 -2.51
N GLY A 96 5.10 5.68 -2.49
CA GLY A 96 5.31 6.45 -3.71
C GLY A 96 6.27 5.75 -4.67
N LEU A 97 5.92 5.71 -5.97
CA LEU A 97 6.68 5.04 -7.03
C LEU A 97 6.88 3.52 -6.83
N ALA A 98 6.27 2.90 -5.82
CA ALA A 98 6.37 1.46 -5.64
C ALA A 98 5.69 0.69 -6.78
N SER A 99 6.18 -0.52 -7.06
CA SER A 99 5.61 -1.39 -8.08
C SER A 99 5.21 -2.75 -7.50
N PHE A 100 3.97 -3.16 -7.80
CA PHE A 100 3.35 -4.41 -7.37
C PHE A 100 3.10 -5.27 -8.60
N GLY A 101 3.94 -6.31 -8.80
CA GLY A 101 3.91 -7.20 -9.94
C GLY A 101 2.87 -8.31 -9.83
N GLY A 102 2.57 -8.76 -8.62
CA GLY A 102 1.51 -9.72 -8.29
C GLY A 102 0.41 -9.11 -7.45
N LEU A 103 -0.48 -9.96 -6.91
CA LEU A 103 -1.55 -9.54 -6.00
C LEU A 103 -1.01 -8.72 -4.84
N ALA A 104 -1.59 -7.53 -4.61
CA ALA A 104 -1.32 -6.67 -3.45
C ALA A 104 -2.55 -6.65 -2.53
N ASP A 105 -2.44 -7.30 -1.36
CA ASP A 105 -3.56 -7.46 -0.43
C ASP A 105 -3.44 -6.53 0.77
N PHE A 106 -4.19 -5.42 0.75
CA PHE A 106 -4.36 -4.45 1.83
C PHE A 106 -5.72 -4.63 2.54
N THR A 107 -6.29 -5.84 2.55
CA THR A 107 -7.56 -6.12 3.23
C THR A 107 -7.45 -5.87 4.73
N ASN A 108 -8.44 -5.18 5.33
CA ASN A 108 -8.47 -4.82 6.76
C ASN A 108 -7.26 -3.97 7.21
N VAL A 109 -6.58 -3.28 6.31
CA VAL A 109 -5.47 -2.39 6.67
C VAL A 109 -5.99 -1.11 7.32
N TYR A 110 -5.22 -0.56 8.25
CA TYR A 110 -5.53 0.70 8.91
C TYR A 110 -4.44 1.74 8.67
N PHE A 111 -4.81 2.89 8.14
CA PHE A 111 -3.95 4.07 7.97
C PHE A 111 -4.45 5.22 8.87
N ASN A 112 -3.69 5.56 9.91
CA ASN A 112 -4.03 6.65 10.84
C ASN A 112 -3.61 8.04 10.30
N ARG A 113 -2.71 8.10 9.34
CA ARG A 113 -2.26 9.32 8.66
C ARG A 113 -2.45 9.16 7.16
N THR A 114 -2.07 10.18 6.39
CA THR A 114 -2.14 10.11 4.93
C THR A 114 -1.40 8.89 4.40
N ALA A 115 -2.08 8.10 3.59
CA ALA A 115 -1.52 6.97 2.87
C ALA A 115 -1.09 7.47 1.47
N TYR A 116 0.21 7.57 1.25
CA TYR A 116 0.75 8.09 0.00
C TYR A 116 1.14 6.96 -0.95
N PHE A 117 0.44 6.87 -2.07
CA PHE A 117 0.63 5.92 -3.17
C PHE A 117 0.88 6.65 -4.51
N GLY A 118 1.40 7.88 -4.49
CA GLY A 118 1.65 8.65 -5.71
C GLY A 118 2.63 7.97 -6.65
N GLY A 119 2.31 7.89 -7.94
CA GLY A 119 3.13 7.23 -8.94
C GLY A 119 3.22 5.70 -8.81
N VAL A 120 2.38 5.08 -7.97
CA VAL A 120 2.39 3.62 -7.76
C VAL A 120 1.94 2.88 -9.02
N LYS A 121 2.47 1.66 -9.20
CA LYS A 121 2.04 0.77 -10.28
C LYS A 121 1.56 -0.56 -9.71
N PHE A 122 0.26 -0.82 -9.79
CA PHE A 122 -0.32 -2.14 -9.62
C PHE A 122 -0.51 -2.78 -11.00
N THR A 123 0.13 -3.93 -11.24
CA THR A 123 0.03 -4.65 -12.53
C THR A 123 -0.91 -5.85 -12.46
N ASP A 124 -1.36 -6.20 -11.27
CA ASP A 124 -2.35 -7.23 -10.98
C ASP A 124 -3.38 -6.64 -9.99
N LEU A 125 -4.16 -7.51 -9.35
CA LEU A 125 -5.20 -7.12 -8.40
C LEU A 125 -4.63 -6.40 -7.17
N ALA A 126 -5.29 -5.32 -6.76
CA ALA A 126 -5.04 -4.63 -5.50
C ALA A 126 -6.31 -4.59 -4.65
N TYR A 127 -6.28 -5.21 -3.48
CA TYR A 127 -7.41 -5.28 -2.55
C TYR A 127 -7.22 -4.31 -1.39
N PHE A 128 -8.15 -3.37 -1.25
CA PHE A 128 -8.30 -2.49 -0.08
C PHE A 128 -9.64 -2.78 0.62
N ILE A 129 -10.06 -4.05 0.62
CA ILE A 129 -11.35 -4.49 1.19
C ILE A 129 -11.36 -4.24 2.70
N ASN A 130 -12.41 -3.56 3.21
CA ASN A 130 -12.52 -3.14 4.60
C ASN A 130 -11.33 -2.28 5.10
N ALA A 131 -10.58 -1.65 4.21
CA ALA A 131 -9.50 -0.75 4.61
C ALA A 131 -10.07 0.52 5.26
N ARG A 132 -9.34 1.05 6.25
CA ARG A 132 -9.72 2.27 6.96
C ARG A 132 -8.66 3.34 6.81
N PHE A 133 -9.10 4.54 6.41
CA PHE A 133 -8.26 5.71 6.24
C PHE A 133 -8.76 6.84 7.16
N ASP A 134 -7.97 7.22 8.17
CA ASP A 134 -8.29 8.35 9.05
C ASP A 134 -7.83 9.69 8.47
N ARG A 135 -7.07 9.69 7.38
CA ARG A 135 -6.64 10.85 6.59
C ARG A 135 -6.69 10.52 5.11
N ASP A 136 -6.05 11.34 4.30
CA ASP A 136 -6.11 11.27 2.85
C ASP A 136 -5.52 9.98 2.27
N LEU A 137 -6.10 9.55 1.17
CA LEU A 137 -5.55 8.54 0.28
C LEU A 137 -5.08 9.26 -1.00
N ASN A 138 -3.77 9.32 -1.20
CA ASN A 138 -3.19 9.91 -2.40
C ASN A 138 -2.70 8.82 -3.34
N MET A 139 -3.26 8.76 -4.55
CA MET A 139 -2.90 7.85 -5.64
C MET A 139 -2.67 8.62 -6.95
N GLU A 140 -2.23 9.88 -6.88
CA GLU A 140 -1.94 10.66 -8.08
C GLU A 140 -0.88 10.01 -8.97
N ASP A 141 -0.93 10.27 -10.28
CA ASP A 141 0.04 9.78 -11.27
C ASP A 141 0.22 8.26 -11.30
N SER A 142 -0.78 7.50 -10.81
CA SER A 142 -0.68 6.06 -10.58
C SER A 142 -1.28 5.22 -11.71
N ARG A 143 -0.80 3.98 -11.82
CA ARG A 143 -1.37 2.97 -12.72
C ARG A 143 -2.02 1.85 -11.90
N LEU A 144 -3.36 1.87 -11.86
CA LEU A 144 -4.17 1.00 -11.05
C LEU A 144 -4.89 0.00 -11.96
N TYR A 145 -4.24 -1.14 -12.27
CA TYR A 145 -4.80 -2.10 -13.22
C TYR A 145 -6.19 -2.57 -12.81
N ASN A 146 -6.30 -3.16 -11.63
CA ASN A 146 -7.54 -3.71 -11.10
C ASN A 146 -7.59 -3.50 -9.57
N MET A 147 -8.45 -2.62 -9.07
CA MET A 147 -8.47 -2.25 -7.67
C MET A 147 -9.88 -2.41 -7.08
N ARG A 148 -9.96 -3.00 -5.90
CA ARG A 148 -11.19 -3.16 -5.13
C ARG A 148 -11.12 -2.44 -3.80
N LEU A 149 -12.11 -1.57 -3.57
CA LEU A 149 -12.28 -0.77 -2.36
C LEU A 149 -13.63 -1.11 -1.68
N ASP A 150 -13.97 -2.40 -1.60
CA ASP A 150 -15.22 -2.83 -0.97
C ASP A 150 -15.21 -2.51 0.52
N ASN A 151 -16.29 -1.91 1.01
CA ASN A 151 -16.47 -1.54 2.42
C ASN A 151 -15.33 -0.68 2.99
N VAL A 152 -14.62 0.06 2.14
CA VAL A 152 -13.60 1.00 2.60
C VAL A 152 -14.24 2.12 3.40
N SER A 153 -13.57 2.56 4.45
CA SER A 153 -14.03 3.64 5.30
C SER A 153 -13.03 4.80 5.36
N PHE A 154 -13.56 6.02 5.28
CA PHE A 154 -12.79 7.26 5.36
C PHE A 154 -13.35 8.13 6.48
N GLN A 155 -12.48 8.81 7.24
CA GLN A 155 -12.91 9.82 8.19
C GLN A 155 -13.51 11.05 7.46
N GLU A 156 -14.29 11.86 8.17
CA GLU A 156 -15.14 12.90 7.59
C GLU A 156 -14.42 13.88 6.64
N ASN A 157 -13.21 14.30 6.98
CA ASN A 157 -12.44 15.29 6.21
C ASN A 157 -11.37 14.69 5.31
N SER A 158 -11.32 13.36 5.17
CA SER A 158 -10.33 12.69 4.33
C SER A 158 -10.62 12.95 2.86
N LYS A 159 -9.55 13.18 2.09
CA LYS A 159 -9.61 13.34 0.63
C LYS A 159 -9.02 12.14 -0.09
N ILE A 160 -9.49 11.95 -1.33
CA ILE A 160 -8.98 10.93 -2.25
C ILE A 160 -8.46 11.67 -3.48
N ASN A 161 -7.18 11.52 -3.76
CA ASN A 161 -6.55 12.10 -4.94
C ASN A 161 -6.28 10.99 -5.97
N LEU A 162 -6.95 11.08 -7.13
CA LEU A 162 -6.79 10.20 -8.29
C LEU A 162 -6.31 10.98 -9.52
N ASN A 163 -5.74 12.18 -9.33
CA ASN A 163 -5.30 13.02 -10.44
C ASN A 163 -4.29 12.29 -11.31
N ASN A 164 -4.46 12.38 -12.62
CA ASN A 164 -3.60 11.77 -13.65
C ASN A 164 -3.43 10.24 -13.48
N SER A 165 -4.34 9.58 -12.79
CA SER A 165 -4.25 8.12 -12.59
C SER A 165 -5.05 7.38 -13.63
N ASP A 166 -4.46 6.27 -14.11
CA ASP A 166 -5.08 5.34 -15.03
C ASP A 166 -5.59 4.10 -14.26
N PHE A 167 -6.80 3.67 -14.54
CA PHE A 167 -7.34 2.41 -14.04
C PHE A 167 -8.13 1.69 -15.12
N THR A 168 -7.99 0.36 -15.16
CA THR A 168 -8.78 -0.50 -16.04
C THR A 168 -10.11 -0.85 -15.37
N LYS A 169 -10.06 -1.16 -14.07
CA LYS A 169 -11.23 -1.49 -13.28
C LYS A 169 -11.03 -1.01 -11.85
N LEU A 170 -11.83 -0.04 -11.43
CA LEU A 170 -11.85 0.49 -10.06
C LEU A 170 -13.22 0.19 -9.44
N GLU A 171 -13.29 -0.79 -8.56
CA GLU A 171 -14.49 -1.18 -7.85
C GLU A 171 -14.60 -0.41 -6.53
N VAL A 172 -15.34 0.68 -6.55
CA VAL A 172 -15.68 1.50 -5.37
C VAL A 172 -17.05 2.13 -5.59
N ARG A 173 -17.90 2.16 -4.56
CA ARG A 173 -19.22 2.81 -4.67
C ARG A 173 -19.05 4.33 -4.74
N TRP A 174 -19.78 4.97 -5.66
CA TRP A 174 -19.75 6.42 -5.85
C TRP A 174 -20.06 7.17 -4.55
N GLY A 175 -21.06 6.74 -3.80
CA GLY A 175 -21.43 7.35 -2.51
C GLY A 175 -20.30 7.38 -1.47
N VAL A 176 -19.29 6.51 -1.58
CA VAL A 176 -18.13 6.49 -0.68
C VAL A 176 -17.12 7.58 -1.04
N ILE A 177 -16.95 7.88 -2.34
CA ILE A 177 -15.85 8.74 -2.82
C ILE A 177 -16.28 10.13 -3.28
N ARG A 178 -17.56 10.35 -3.68
CA ARG A 178 -18.03 11.57 -4.35
C ARG A 178 -17.67 12.89 -3.62
N ASP A 179 -17.84 12.91 -2.29
CA ASP A 179 -17.63 14.11 -1.47
C ASP A 179 -16.16 14.26 -1.01
N ARG A 180 -15.32 13.29 -1.37
CA ARG A 180 -13.91 13.18 -0.96
C ARG A 180 -12.92 13.40 -2.10
N LEU A 181 -13.36 13.27 -3.32
CA LEU A 181 -12.47 13.42 -4.48
C LEU A 181 -11.85 14.82 -4.52
N VAL A 182 -10.52 14.85 -4.67
CA VAL A 182 -9.83 16.05 -5.12
C VAL A 182 -10.28 16.31 -6.55
N TYR A 183 -10.90 17.47 -6.80
CA TYR A 183 -11.50 17.77 -8.10
C TYR A 183 -10.45 17.82 -9.21
N ASN A 184 -10.63 16.97 -10.21
CA ASN A 184 -9.89 16.98 -11.47
C ASN A 184 -10.81 16.46 -12.57
N GLY A 185 -11.04 17.26 -13.60
CA GLY A 185 -11.98 16.91 -14.67
C GLY A 185 -11.61 15.61 -15.42
N ALA A 186 -10.33 15.35 -15.62
CA ALA A 186 -9.87 14.12 -16.28
C ALA A 186 -10.12 12.88 -15.40
N ALA A 187 -9.82 12.96 -14.11
CA ALA A 187 -10.09 11.88 -13.14
C ALA A 187 -11.60 11.61 -13.04
N TYR A 188 -12.43 12.65 -13.02
CA TYR A 188 -13.90 12.50 -13.02
C TYR A 188 -14.40 11.78 -14.27
N LEU A 189 -13.93 12.18 -15.46
CA LEU A 189 -14.31 11.51 -16.72
C LEU A 189 -13.83 10.05 -16.76
N ALA A 190 -12.66 9.76 -16.21
CA ALA A 190 -12.17 8.39 -16.09
C ALA A 190 -13.09 7.53 -15.18
N LEU A 191 -13.54 8.09 -14.05
CA LEU A 191 -14.49 7.44 -13.14
C LEU A 191 -15.84 7.19 -13.84
N VAL A 192 -16.37 8.16 -14.59
CA VAL A 192 -17.62 7.99 -15.36
C VAL A 192 -17.50 6.83 -16.36
N ARG A 193 -16.37 6.74 -17.07
CA ARG A 193 -16.12 5.62 -18.00
C ARG A 193 -16.03 4.28 -17.26
N ASN A 194 -15.35 4.27 -16.10
CA ASN A 194 -15.24 3.09 -15.25
C ASN A 194 -16.60 2.59 -14.77
N TYR A 195 -17.46 3.47 -14.21
CA TYR A 195 -18.81 3.05 -13.75
C TYR A 195 -19.67 2.56 -14.91
N LYS A 196 -19.57 3.18 -16.10
CA LYS A 196 -20.24 2.67 -17.29
C LYS A 196 -19.78 1.26 -17.66
N SER A 197 -18.48 0.98 -17.58
CA SER A 197 -17.92 -0.35 -17.89
C SER A 197 -18.29 -1.41 -16.86
N LEU A 198 -18.57 -0.99 -15.62
CA LEU A 198 -19.03 -1.86 -14.55
C LEU A 198 -20.55 -2.08 -14.55
N GLU A 199 -21.29 -1.40 -15.43
CA GLU A 199 -22.75 -1.38 -15.46
C GLU A 199 -23.39 -0.88 -14.15
N TRP A 200 -22.69 -0.05 -13.41
CA TRP A 200 -23.13 0.56 -12.14
C TRP A 200 -23.78 1.92 -12.43
N PHE A 201 -25.03 1.88 -12.88
CA PHE A 201 -25.78 3.10 -13.32
C PHE A 201 -26.58 3.78 -12.20
N GLU A 202 -26.71 3.16 -11.03
CA GLU A 202 -27.57 3.61 -9.93
C GLU A 202 -26.77 4.08 -8.69
N ASP A 203 -25.45 4.11 -8.75
CA ASP A 203 -24.60 4.57 -7.65
C ASP A 203 -24.28 6.07 -7.68
#